data_e64ded822dda8ba75e8bc85db9463726
#
_entry.id   e64ded822dda8ba75e8bc85db9463726
#
_cell.length_a   1.000
_cell.length_b   1.000
_cell.length_c   1.000
_cell.angle_alpha   90.00
_cell.angle_beta   90.00
_cell.angle_gamma   90.00
#
_symmetry.space_group_name_H-M   'P 1'
#
loop_
_entity.id
_entity.type
_entity.pdbx_description
1 polymer ?
#
loop_
_entity_poly.entity_id
_entity_poly.type
_entity_poly.pdbx_seq_one_letter_code
_entity_poly.pdbx_strand_id
1 'polypeptide(L)'
;HKTAKKTKPETKQSQEEQAVAKAVSAQSAALSDDEKTAILNKAQETAQNSGKPVTQYHYCIATKGNVGSADEFGNAAFRILNDEHGWPRAGAIFDQSTDGNCDFNLVLSQASEMTSFSPSCSVEYSCRVDNNVIVNDDRWNGGTQQWLAAGGNLARYRTMVINHEVGHRLGHIDNETTCAGEGQ
;
A
#
# COMPACT_ATOMS: atom_id res chain seq x y z
N HIS A 1 25.46 27.35 37.82
CA HIS A 1 24.79 27.84 36.62
C HIS A 1 24.42 26.66 35.71
N LYS A 2 23.16 26.21 35.74
CA LYS A 2 22.61 25.28 34.76
C LYS A 2 22.26 26.10 33.53
N THR A 3 23.05 26.01 32.48
CA THR A 3 22.70 26.51 31.15
C THR A 3 21.57 25.68 30.60
N ALA A 4 20.36 26.23 30.59
CA ALA A 4 19.23 25.61 29.88
C ALA A 4 19.56 25.60 28.38
N LYS A 5 19.68 24.40 27.81
CA LYS A 5 19.81 24.21 26.38
C LYS A 5 18.51 24.71 25.73
N LYS A 6 18.54 25.85 25.09
CA LYS A 6 17.44 26.35 24.28
C LYS A 6 17.30 25.41 23.08
N THR A 7 16.30 24.54 23.12
CA THR A 7 15.85 23.77 21.94
C THR A 7 15.35 24.78 20.91
N LYS A 8 15.91 24.72 19.67
CA LYS A 8 15.38 25.51 18.56
C LYS A 8 13.92 25.13 18.32
N PRO A 9 13.01 26.11 18.11
CA PRO A 9 11.64 25.80 17.74
C PRO A 9 11.63 25.01 16.43
N GLU A 10 10.84 23.94 16.39
CA GLU A 10 10.66 23.12 15.19
C GLU A 10 10.05 23.97 14.08
N THR A 11 10.59 23.84 12.85
CA THR A 11 10.01 24.49 11.68
C THR A 11 8.71 23.76 11.30
N LYS A 12 7.81 24.44 10.60
CA LYS A 12 6.57 23.84 10.06
C LYS A 12 6.88 22.61 9.19
N GLN A 13 7.94 22.70 8.35
CA GLN A 13 8.40 21.58 7.51
C GLN A 13 8.84 20.38 8.34
N SER A 14 9.59 20.60 9.43
CA SER A 14 10.01 19.55 10.35
C SER A 14 8.82 18.87 11.02
N GLN A 15 7.80 19.64 11.40
CA GLN A 15 6.56 19.10 11.97
C GLN A 15 5.78 18.26 10.96
N GLU A 16 5.72 18.68 9.69
CA GLU A 16 5.08 17.95 8.60
C GLU A 16 5.82 16.64 8.33
N GLU A 17 7.16 16.66 8.28
CA GLU A 17 7.98 15.46 8.11
C GLU A 17 7.79 14.46 9.25
N GLN A 18 7.69 14.92 10.48
CA GLN A 18 7.42 14.08 11.64
C GLN A 18 6.01 13.46 11.57
N ALA A 19 5.02 14.24 11.14
CA ALA A 19 3.66 13.77 10.97
C ALA A 19 3.58 12.66 9.90
N VAL A 20 4.30 12.80 8.79
CA VAL A 20 4.38 11.78 7.73
C VAL A 20 5.08 10.52 8.25
N ALA A 21 6.21 10.67 8.95
CA ALA A 21 6.92 9.53 9.53
C ALA A 21 6.04 8.76 10.52
N LYS A 22 5.27 9.47 11.34
CA LYS A 22 4.31 8.88 12.26
C LYS A 22 3.19 8.12 11.53
N ALA A 23 2.67 8.69 10.45
CA ALA A 23 1.63 8.07 9.63
C ALA A 23 2.14 6.78 8.95
N VAL A 24 3.37 6.80 8.43
CA VAL A 24 4.03 5.62 7.84
C VAL A 24 4.24 4.54 8.88
N SER A 25 4.72 4.90 10.08
CA SER A 25 4.90 3.96 11.18
C SER A 25 3.58 3.32 11.63
N ALA A 26 2.52 4.13 11.76
CA ALA A 26 1.19 3.63 12.12
C ALA A 26 0.63 2.67 11.06
N GLN A 27 0.84 2.98 9.79
CA GLN A 27 0.41 2.17 8.66
C GLN A 27 1.11 0.80 8.64
N SER A 28 2.37 0.75 9.03
CA SER A 28 3.25 -0.43 8.98
C SER A 28 3.32 -1.19 10.30
N ALA A 29 2.70 -0.70 11.36
CA ALA A 29 2.82 -1.29 12.68
C ALA A 29 2.26 -2.72 12.73
N ALA A 30 2.87 -3.56 13.55
CA ALA A 30 2.41 -4.93 13.74
C ALA A 30 0.93 -4.97 14.14
N LEU A 31 0.24 -5.98 13.65
CA LEU A 31 -1.18 -6.22 13.91
C LEU A 31 -1.35 -7.48 14.74
N SER A 32 -2.03 -7.37 15.88
CA SER A 32 -2.50 -8.54 16.62
C SER A 32 -3.66 -9.21 15.88
N ASP A 33 -3.97 -10.46 16.23
CA ASP A 33 -5.11 -11.17 15.66
C ASP A 33 -6.42 -10.44 15.97
N ASP A 34 -6.57 -9.87 17.15
CA ASP A 34 -7.76 -9.09 17.53
C ASP A 34 -7.87 -7.81 16.70
N GLU A 35 -6.78 -7.13 16.44
CA GLU A 35 -6.76 -5.93 15.59
C GLU A 35 -7.14 -6.27 14.14
N LYS A 36 -6.60 -7.38 13.59
CA LYS A 36 -6.98 -7.87 12.25
C LYS A 36 -8.46 -8.18 12.18
N THR A 37 -8.98 -8.87 13.18
CA THR A 37 -10.42 -9.21 13.25
C THR A 37 -11.28 -7.96 13.27
N ALA A 38 -10.90 -6.96 14.06
CA ALA A 38 -11.63 -5.69 14.13
C ALA A 38 -11.64 -4.95 12.79
N ILE A 39 -10.50 -4.92 12.09
CA ILE A 39 -10.38 -4.31 10.75
C ILE A 39 -11.27 -5.06 9.74
N LEU A 40 -11.23 -6.38 9.73
CA LEU A 40 -12.05 -7.19 8.82
C LEU A 40 -13.53 -7.04 9.11
N ASN A 41 -13.94 -6.99 10.37
CA ASN A 41 -15.35 -6.79 10.75
C ASN A 41 -15.85 -5.43 10.25
N LYS A 42 -15.05 -4.37 10.38
CA LYS A 42 -15.40 -3.04 9.89
C LYS A 42 -15.47 -3.00 8.36
N ALA A 43 -14.52 -3.64 7.70
CA ALA A 43 -14.50 -3.75 6.24
C ALA A 43 -15.73 -4.51 5.73
N GLN A 44 -16.10 -5.61 6.38
CA GLN A 44 -17.27 -6.39 6.03
C GLN A 44 -18.56 -5.59 6.22
N GLU A 45 -18.71 -4.88 7.33
CA GLU A 45 -19.84 -3.99 7.57
C GLU A 45 -19.96 -2.94 6.46
N THR A 46 -18.87 -2.30 6.10
CA THR A 46 -18.82 -1.31 5.02
C THR A 46 -19.20 -1.94 3.68
N ALA A 47 -18.67 -3.12 3.37
CA ALA A 47 -18.98 -3.83 2.14
C ALA A 47 -20.45 -4.24 2.06
N GLN A 48 -21.02 -4.73 3.15
CA GLN A 48 -22.45 -5.07 3.23
C GLN A 48 -23.35 -3.86 3.03
N ASN A 49 -22.95 -2.70 3.55
CA ASN A 49 -23.70 -1.44 3.42
C ASN A 49 -23.48 -0.74 2.10
N SER A 50 -22.60 -1.24 1.23
CA SER A 50 -22.27 -0.61 -0.06
C SER A 50 -23.39 -0.70 -1.10
N GLY A 51 -24.32 -1.62 -0.93
CA GLY A 51 -25.32 -1.95 -1.94
C GLY A 51 -24.77 -2.78 -3.10
N LYS A 52 -23.53 -3.20 -3.04
CA LYS A 52 -22.84 -4.03 -4.05
C LYS A 52 -22.64 -5.44 -3.55
N PRO A 53 -22.47 -6.44 -4.43
CA PRO A 53 -22.12 -7.80 -4.01
C PRO A 53 -20.84 -7.79 -3.18
N VAL A 54 -20.85 -8.50 -2.05
CA VAL A 54 -19.67 -8.62 -1.20
C VAL A 54 -18.78 -9.72 -1.74
N THR A 55 -17.52 -9.41 -2.01
CA THR A 55 -16.51 -10.35 -2.46
C THR A 55 -15.33 -10.33 -1.50
N GLN A 56 -14.94 -11.50 -1.02
CA GLN A 56 -13.72 -11.67 -0.23
C GLN A 56 -12.61 -12.22 -1.10
N TYR A 57 -11.49 -11.50 -1.12
CA TYR A 57 -10.27 -11.92 -1.80
C TYR A 57 -9.25 -12.41 -0.78
N HIS A 58 -8.49 -13.44 -1.17
CA HIS A 58 -7.35 -13.93 -0.40
C HIS A 58 -6.08 -13.65 -1.18
N TYR A 59 -5.10 -13.04 -0.54
CA TYR A 59 -3.83 -12.72 -1.18
C TYR A 59 -2.66 -13.34 -0.43
N CYS A 60 -1.58 -13.57 -1.15
CA CYS A 60 -0.31 -14.02 -0.60
C CYS A 60 0.70 -12.90 -0.68
N ILE A 61 1.55 -12.78 0.34
CA ILE A 61 2.66 -11.83 0.37
C ILE A 61 3.92 -12.55 -0.08
N ALA A 62 4.68 -11.92 -0.97
CA ALA A 62 5.98 -12.40 -1.41
C ALA A 62 6.95 -11.24 -1.57
N THR A 63 8.23 -11.56 -1.64
CA THR A 63 9.29 -10.59 -1.91
C THR A 63 10.19 -11.10 -3.02
N LYS A 64 10.86 -10.20 -3.74
CA LYS A 64 11.86 -10.56 -4.72
C LYS A 64 13.07 -9.63 -4.63
N GLY A 65 14.24 -10.24 -4.49
CA GLY A 65 15.48 -9.52 -4.34
C GLY A 65 15.68 -8.92 -2.94
N ASN A 66 16.54 -7.93 -2.87
CA ASN A 66 16.84 -7.24 -1.63
C ASN A 66 15.85 -6.09 -1.42
N VAL A 67 14.99 -6.24 -0.45
CA VAL A 67 13.91 -5.30 -0.13
C VAL A 67 13.86 -5.00 1.36
N GLY A 68 13.03 -4.03 1.73
CA GLY A 68 12.73 -3.73 3.13
C GLY A 68 11.95 -4.84 3.83
N SER A 69 11.30 -4.51 4.92
CA SER A 69 10.56 -5.48 5.73
C SER A 69 9.30 -5.97 5.02
N ALA A 70 9.24 -7.28 4.79
CA ALA A 70 8.03 -7.95 4.28
C ALA A 70 6.87 -7.84 5.27
N ASP A 71 7.14 -7.91 6.57
CA ASP A 71 6.12 -7.81 7.62
C ASP A 71 5.49 -6.41 7.65
N GLU A 72 6.31 -5.36 7.59
CA GLU A 72 5.81 -3.98 7.53
C GLU A 72 4.99 -3.73 6.26
N PHE A 73 5.46 -4.24 5.13
CA PHE A 73 4.72 -4.19 3.87
C PHE A 73 3.36 -4.89 3.97
N GLY A 74 3.34 -6.09 4.52
CA GLY A 74 2.12 -6.85 4.74
C GLY A 74 1.14 -6.15 5.69
N ASN A 75 1.64 -5.59 6.78
CA ASN A 75 0.82 -4.83 7.74
C ASN A 75 0.17 -3.61 7.08
N ALA A 76 0.94 -2.87 6.30
CA ALA A 76 0.44 -1.70 5.56
C ALA A 76 -0.59 -2.10 4.51
N ALA A 77 -0.31 -3.14 3.74
CA ALA A 77 -1.23 -3.64 2.71
C ALA A 77 -2.57 -4.07 3.30
N PHE A 78 -2.56 -4.79 4.42
CA PHE A 78 -3.78 -5.23 5.09
C PHE A 78 -4.65 -4.04 5.50
N ARG A 79 -4.07 -3.01 6.09
CA ARG A 79 -4.79 -1.79 6.48
C ARG A 79 -5.32 -1.02 5.28
N ILE A 80 -4.52 -0.88 4.24
CA ILE A 80 -4.89 -0.12 3.03
C ILE A 80 -6.04 -0.81 2.31
N LEU A 81 -5.93 -2.11 2.07
CA LEU A 81 -6.93 -2.87 1.31
C LEU A 81 -8.28 -2.94 2.03
N ASN A 82 -8.28 -2.94 3.37
CA ASN A 82 -9.48 -3.06 4.18
C ASN A 82 -9.94 -1.74 4.80
N ASP A 83 -9.38 -0.62 4.38
CA ASP A 83 -9.82 0.69 4.85
C ASP A 83 -11.26 0.95 4.42
N GLU A 84 -12.09 1.39 5.36
CA GLU A 84 -13.52 1.65 5.12
C GLU A 84 -13.77 2.71 4.05
N HIS A 85 -12.78 3.55 3.76
CA HIS A 85 -12.86 4.59 2.71
C HIS A 85 -12.38 4.09 1.33
N GLY A 86 -11.86 2.88 1.25
CA GLY A 86 -11.31 2.27 0.03
C GLY A 86 -12.19 1.16 -0.55
N TRP A 87 -11.57 0.03 -0.86
CA TRP A 87 -12.22 -1.10 -1.54
C TRP A 87 -13.48 -1.65 -0.86
N PRO A 88 -13.62 -1.67 0.48
CA PRO A 88 -14.86 -2.10 1.11
C PRO A 88 -16.11 -1.33 0.63
N ARG A 89 -15.97 -0.07 0.25
CA ARG A 89 -17.08 0.69 -0.37
C ARG A 89 -17.53 0.13 -1.71
N ALA A 90 -16.66 -0.60 -2.38
CA ALA A 90 -16.97 -1.30 -3.62
C ALA A 90 -17.43 -2.76 -3.39
N GLY A 91 -17.58 -3.16 -2.13
CA GLY A 91 -17.99 -4.52 -1.74
C GLY A 91 -16.84 -5.50 -1.60
N ALA A 92 -15.59 -5.05 -1.71
CA ALA A 92 -14.41 -5.92 -1.65
C ALA A 92 -13.76 -5.88 -0.26
N ILE A 93 -13.45 -7.07 0.26
CA ILE A 93 -12.66 -7.26 1.49
C ILE A 93 -11.51 -8.22 1.22
N PHE A 94 -10.44 -8.10 1.99
CA PHE A 94 -9.18 -8.79 1.71
C PHE A 94 -8.64 -9.45 2.97
N ASP A 95 -8.24 -10.72 2.85
CA ASP A 95 -7.54 -11.41 3.91
C ASP A 95 -6.32 -12.12 3.35
N GLN A 96 -5.28 -12.24 4.16
CA GLN A 96 -4.08 -12.97 3.76
C GLN A 96 -4.37 -14.47 3.80
N SER A 97 -4.01 -15.16 2.74
CA SER A 97 -4.16 -16.62 2.66
C SER A 97 -3.25 -17.31 3.69
N THR A 98 -3.80 -18.31 4.35
CA THR A 98 -3.08 -19.16 5.30
C THR A 98 -2.71 -20.53 4.74
N ASP A 99 -3.30 -20.92 3.60
CA ASP A 99 -3.15 -22.24 2.98
C ASP A 99 -2.40 -22.21 1.65
N GLY A 100 -1.90 -21.03 1.24
CA GLY A 100 -1.20 -20.87 -0.03
C GLY A 100 -2.13 -20.72 -1.26
N ASN A 101 -3.43 -20.80 -1.08
CA ASN A 101 -4.38 -20.51 -2.15
C ASN A 101 -4.64 -19.01 -2.21
N CYS A 102 -4.21 -18.38 -3.28
CA CYS A 102 -4.24 -16.92 -3.42
C CYS A 102 -4.99 -16.53 -4.68
N ASP A 103 -5.92 -15.57 -4.55
CA ASP A 103 -6.53 -14.92 -5.71
C ASP A 103 -5.50 -14.07 -6.46
N PHE A 104 -4.55 -13.50 -5.73
CA PHE A 104 -3.39 -12.81 -6.28
C PHE A 104 -2.23 -12.81 -5.30
N ASN A 105 -1.03 -12.57 -5.84
CA ASN A 105 0.18 -12.37 -5.05
C ASN A 105 0.49 -10.87 -4.97
N LEU A 106 0.71 -10.38 -3.77
CA LEU A 106 1.20 -9.04 -3.53
C LEU A 106 2.70 -9.13 -3.22
N VAL A 107 3.50 -8.60 -4.13
CA VAL A 107 4.95 -8.78 -4.14
C VAL A 107 5.64 -7.45 -3.91
N LEU A 108 6.58 -7.41 -2.96
CA LEU A 108 7.51 -6.30 -2.82
C LEU A 108 8.82 -6.69 -3.52
N SER A 109 9.20 -5.96 -4.56
CA SER A 109 10.33 -6.31 -5.42
C SER A 109 11.40 -5.24 -5.42
N GLN A 110 12.65 -5.69 -5.37
CA GLN A 110 13.79 -4.84 -5.71
C GLN A 110 13.59 -4.25 -7.10
N ALA A 111 13.91 -2.97 -7.28
CA ALA A 111 13.69 -2.26 -8.54
C ALA A 111 14.33 -2.96 -9.73
N SER A 112 15.59 -3.42 -9.59
CA SER A 112 16.31 -4.13 -10.64
C SER A 112 15.70 -5.48 -11.04
N GLU A 113 14.85 -6.06 -10.19
CA GLU A 113 14.17 -7.34 -10.44
C GLU A 113 12.82 -7.18 -11.12
N MET A 114 12.33 -5.95 -11.29
CA MET A 114 11.01 -5.69 -11.88
C MET A 114 10.89 -6.28 -13.29
N THR A 115 11.91 -6.14 -14.11
CA THR A 115 11.91 -6.65 -15.49
C THR A 115 11.91 -8.17 -15.58
N SER A 116 12.23 -8.88 -14.49
CA SER A 116 12.14 -10.35 -14.44
C SER A 116 10.72 -10.87 -14.45
N PHE A 117 9.73 -10.06 -14.04
CA PHE A 117 8.33 -10.43 -14.09
C PHE A 117 7.75 -10.28 -15.49
N SER A 118 8.13 -9.22 -16.20
CA SER A 118 7.77 -8.97 -17.60
C SER A 118 8.67 -7.87 -18.17
N PRO A 119 9.01 -7.94 -19.48
CA PRO A 119 9.74 -6.85 -20.14
C PRO A 119 9.00 -5.50 -20.12
N SER A 120 7.66 -5.54 -19.94
CA SER A 120 6.85 -4.33 -19.84
C SER A 120 6.92 -3.65 -18.47
N CYS A 121 7.45 -4.33 -17.45
CA CYS A 121 7.65 -3.75 -16.12
C CYS A 121 8.91 -2.88 -16.10
N SER A 122 8.77 -1.66 -15.59
CA SER A 122 9.86 -0.69 -15.47
C SER A 122 10.61 -0.88 -14.14
N VAL A 123 11.91 -0.58 -14.14
CA VAL A 123 12.69 -0.46 -12.90
C VAL A 123 12.29 0.75 -12.05
N GLU A 124 11.49 1.66 -12.59
CA GLU A 124 11.08 2.89 -11.92
C GLU A 124 9.73 2.80 -11.20
N TYR A 125 8.85 1.92 -11.64
CA TYR A 125 7.45 1.90 -11.20
C TYR A 125 7.01 0.52 -10.76
N SER A 126 5.82 0.48 -10.12
CA SER A 126 5.13 -0.77 -9.80
C SER A 126 4.42 -1.32 -11.03
N CYS A 127 4.03 -2.59 -10.99
CA CYS A 127 3.53 -3.29 -12.16
C CYS A 127 2.56 -4.40 -11.75
N ARG A 128 1.65 -4.75 -12.65
CA ARG A 128 0.83 -5.95 -12.49
C ARG A 128 1.07 -6.89 -13.67
N VAL A 129 1.39 -8.14 -13.39
CA VAL A 129 1.59 -9.19 -14.38
C VAL A 129 0.80 -10.41 -13.95
N ASP A 130 -0.23 -10.77 -14.73
CA ASP A 130 -1.15 -11.87 -14.40
C ASP A 130 -1.72 -11.74 -12.99
N ASN A 131 -1.46 -12.70 -12.12
CA ASN A 131 -1.89 -12.69 -10.72
C ASN A 131 -0.89 -12.01 -9.78
N ASN A 132 0.19 -11.46 -10.30
CA ASN A 132 1.18 -10.77 -9.50
C ASN A 132 0.94 -9.26 -9.50
N VAL A 133 0.70 -8.72 -8.33
CA VAL A 133 0.67 -7.29 -8.06
C VAL A 133 2.01 -6.93 -7.44
N ILE A 134 2.85 -6.23 -8.20
CA ILE A 134 4.26 -6.07 -7.86
C ILE A 134 4.53 -4.62 -7.52
N VAL A 135 4.87 -4.37 -6.26
CA VAL A 135 5.22 -3.06 -5.75
C VAL A 135 6.74 -2.90 -5.78
N ASN A 136 7.19 -1.84 -6.44
CA ASN A 136 8.59 -1.49 -6.53
C ASN A 136 9.08 -0.95 -5.18
N ASP A 137 10.10 -1.59 -4.60
CA ASP A 137 10.61 -1.24 -3.28
C ASP A 137 11.14 0.21 -3.20
N ASP A 138 11.76 0.72 -4.28
CA ASP A 138 12.22 2.11 -4.32
C ASP A 138 11.04 3.08 -4.23
N ARG A 139 9.95 2.77 -4.90
CA ARG A 139 8.74 3.59 -4.84
C ARG A 139 8.03 3.43 -3.50
N TRP A 140 8.03 2.24 -2.95
CA TRP A 140 7.46 2.00 -1.62
C TRP A 140 8.13 2.84 -0.54
N ASN A 141 9.44 2.97 -0.62
CA ASN A 141 10.24 3.71 0.36
C ASN A 141 10.32 5.21 0.08
N GLY A 142 10.19 5.65 -1.16
CA GLY A 142 10.41 7.05 -1.54
C GLY A 142 9.29 7.74 -2.32
N GLY A 143 8.28 7.02 -2.78
CA GLY A 143 7.26 7.58 -3.67
C GLY A 143 7.84 7.96 -5.05
N THR A 144 7.14 8.80 -5.77
CA THR A 144 7.62 9.42 -7.01
C THR A 144 7.89 10.90 -6.80
N GLN A 145 8.75 11.48 -7.63
CA GLN A 145 9.00 12.93 -7.60
C GLN A 145 7.73 13.71 -7.95
N GLN A 146 6.97 13.24 -8.91
CA GLN A 146 5.72 13.86 -9.33
C GLN A 146 4.72 13.93 -8.18
N TRP A 147 4.56 12.83 -7.44
CA TRP A 147 3.67 12.76 -6.30
C TRP A 147 4.07 13.73 -5.19
N LEU A 148 5.35 13.74 -4.82
CA LEU A 148 5.87 14.61 -3.77
C LEU A 148 5.84 16.08 -4.19
N ALA A 149 6.15 16.39 -5.43
CA ALA A 149 6.08 17.75 -5.98
C ALA A 149 4.66 18.30 -6.01
N ALA A 150 3.65 17.44 -6.16
CA ALA A 150 2.24 17.82 -6.12
C ALA A 150 1.68 17.97 -4.70
N GLY A 151 2.53 17.87 -3.66
CA GLY A 151 2.13 18.00 -2.25
C GLY A 151 1.66 16.69 -1.61
N GLY A 152 1.82 15.56 -2.27
CA GLY A 152 1.54 14.24 -1.70
C GLY A 152 2.62 13.83 -0.68
N ASN A 153 2.30 12.86 0.16
CA ASN A 153 3.25 12.28 1.11
C ASN A 153 3.36 10.77 0.92
N LEU A 154 4.36 10.17 1.58
CA LEU A 154 4.67 8.75 1.40
C LEU A 154 3.53 7.83 1.85
N ALA A 155 2.88 8.12 2.97
CA ALA A 155 1.77 7.29 3.46
C ALA A 155 0.61 7.26 2.46
N ARG A 156 0.28 8.40 1.87
CA ARG A 156 -0.74 8.51 0.82
C ARG A 156 -0.29 7.85 -0.49
N TYR A 157 0.99 7.95 -0.82
CA TYR A 157 1.54 7.26 -1.99
C TYR A 157 1.36 5.75 -1.86
N ARG A 158 1.69 5.18 -0.70
CA ARG A 158 1.53 3.75 -0.42
C ARG A 158 0.07 3.31 -0.55
N THR A 159 -0.85 4.10 -0.02
CA THR A 159 -2.29 3.85 -0.19
C THR A 159 -2.68 3.85 -1.65
N MET A 160 -2.24 4.85 -2.40
CA MET A 160 -2.54 4.99 -3.82
C MET A 160 -1.98 3.82 -4.63
N VAL A 161 -0.71 3.48 -4.47
CA VAL A 161 -0.07 2.44 -5.29
C VAL A 161 -0.66 1.05 -5.04
N ILE A 162 -0.92 0.69 -3.79
CA ILE A 162 -1.57 -0.58 -3.46
C ILE A 162 -2.97 -0.65 -4.11
N ASN A 163 -3.79 0.36 -3.91
CA ASN A 163 -5.15 0.38 -4.44
C ASN A 163 -5.18 0.40 -5.97
N HIS A 164 -4.26 1.14 -6.59
CA HIS A 164 -4.14 1.22 -8.04
C HIS A 164 -3.77 -0.13 -8.66
N GLU A 165 -2.71 -0.75 -8.19
CA GLU A 165 -2.20 -2.00 -8.76
C GLU A 165 -3.14 -3.19 -8.46
N VAL A 166 -3.74 -3.22 -7.29
CA VAL A 166 -4.78 -4.22 -6.98
C VAL A 166 -6.02 -3.96 -7.84
N GLY A 167 -6.37 -2.72 -8.09
CA GLY A 167 -7.46 -2.34 -9.00
C GLY A 167 -7.27 -2.92 -10.40
N HIS A 168 -6.06 -2.88 -10.95
CA HIS A 168 -5.74 -3.53 -12.23
C HIS A 168 -6.01 -5.03 -12.17
N ARG A 169 -5.59 -5.69 -11.09
CA ARG A 169 -5.81 -7.13 -10.93
C ARG A 169 -7.29 -7.47 -10.82
N LEU A 170 -8.09 -6.63 -10.22
CA LEU A 170 -9.54 -6.84 -10.08
C LEU A 170 -10.34 -6.44 -11.33
N GLY A 171 -9.68 -5.96 -12.39
CA GLY A 171 -10.31 -5.63 -13.66
C GLY A 171 -10.90 -4.22 -13.74
N HIS A 172 -10.48 -3.30 -12.86
CA HIS A 172 -10.93 -1.90 -12.86
C HIS A 172 -10.06 -1.00 -13.74
N ILE A 173 -9.64 -1.49 -14.91
CA ILE A 173 -8.70 -0.79 -15.80
C ILE A 173 -9.33 0.46 -16.43
N ASP A 174 -10.62 0.44 -16.69
CA ASP A 174 -11.34 1.48 -17.46
C ASP A 174 -11.41 2.83 -16.73
N ASN A 175 -11.12 2.87 -15.43
CA ASN A 175 -11.22 4.06 -14.61
C ASN A 175 -9.87 4.73 -14.35
N GLU A 176 -8.83 4.36 -15.08
CA GLU A 176 -7.44 4.66 -14.71
C GLU A 176 -6.74 5.68 -15.60
N THR A 177 -7.50 6.45 -16.35
CA THR A 177 -6.98 7.58 -17.12
C THR A 177 -6.25 8.61 -16.26
N THR A 178 -6.57 8.67 -14.96
CA THR A 178 -5.92 9.56 -13.98
C THR A 178 -4.59 9.05 -13.47
N CYS A 179 -4.22 7.81 -13.78
CA CYS A 179 -2.98 7.18 -13.34
C CYS A 179 -1.86 7.30 -14.37
N ALA A 180 -2.09 8.03 -15.45
CA ALA A 180 -1.07 8.34 -16.45
C ALA A 180 0.14 9.02 -15.78
N GLY A 181 1.33 8.46 -15.92
CA GLY A 181 2.56 8.92 -15.27
C GLY A 181 2.98 8.08 -14.07
N GLU A 182 2.17 7.16 -13.61
CA GLU A 182 2.53 6.21 -12.55
C GLU A 182 3.16 4.91 -13.10
N GLY A 183 3.45 4.84 -14.38
CA GLY A 183 4.10 3.69 -14.99
C GLY A 183 3.28 2.42 -14.91
N GLN A 184 2.12 2.47 -15.33
CA GLN A 184 1.10 1.42 -15.25
C GLN A 184 1.54 0.03 -15.66
#